data_3fd4a96abfeff4315c2c8722c29df8bd
#
_entry.id   3fd4a96abfeff4315c2c8722c29df8bd
#
_cell.length_a   1.000
_cell.length_b   1.000
_cell.length_c   1.000
_cell.angle_alpha   90.00
_cell.angle_beta   90.00
_cell.angle_gamma   90.00
#
_symmetry.space_group_name_H-M   'P 1'
#
loop_
_entity.id
_entity.type
_entity.pdbx_description
1 polymer ?
#
loop_
_entity_poly.entity_id
_entity_poly.type
_entity_poly.pdbx_seq_one_letter_code
_entity_poly.pdbx_strand_id
1 'polypeptide(L)'
;LIRAATKVEALQIPLIGVNLGTLGYLCELEEATVFHAIDCLMQDACIMEERIVLTGEKIGGNGAHMALNDVVIHWSGDLSMLLLNVYVNGEYLTTYHADGVIVATPTGSTGYNLSTGGPIVDPKARVLLLTPINAHDLNSKSIVFGAEDVVEIKMGSRRFQKDETACVSFDGDTPEHLHVGDRVRIAQAQSTIWICKISNQSFLEIL
;
A
#
# COMPACT_ATOMS: atom_id res chain seq x y z
N LEU A 1 7.83 -6.81 -9.74
CA LEU A 1 6.43 -6.84 -10.14
C LEU A 1 5.74 -5.50 -9.82
N ILE A 2 5.84 -4.97 -8.60
CA ILE A 2 5.17 -3.73 -8.13
C ILE A 2 5.43 -2.56 -9.09
N ARG A 3 6.70 -2.27 -9.40
CA ARG A 3 7.07 -1.20 -10.35
C ARG A 3 6.57 -1.42 -11.78
N ALA A 4 6.31 -2.65 -12.19
CA ALA A 4 5.70 -2.95 -13.48
C ALA A 4 4.19 -2.68 -13.41
N ALA A 5 3.55 -3.05 -12.31
CA ALA A 5 2.11 -2.88 -12.11
C ALA A 5 1.66 -1.42 -12.31
N THR A 6 2.32 -0.47 -11.64
CA THR A 6 2.00 0.95 -11.76
C THR A 6 2.26 1.53 -13.17
N LYS A 7 3.16 0.92 -13.97
CA LYS A 7 3.44 1.36 -15.35
C LYS A 7 2.45 0.82 -16.38
N VAL A 8 1.86 -0.35 -16.13
CA VAL A 8 0.97 -1.01 -17.10
C VAL A 8 -0.51 -0.91 -16.71
N GLU A 9 -0.79 -0.27 -15.60
CA GLU A 9 -2.16 -0.14 -15.07
C GLU A 9 -3.13 0.42 -16.12
N ALA A 10 -2.78 1.53 -16.76
CA ALA A 10 -3.60 2.15 -17.81
C ALA A 10 -3.82 1.25 -19.04
N LEU A 11 -2.95 0.27 -19.27
CA LEU A 11 -3.03 -0.67 -20.39
C LEU A 11 -3.85 -1.93 -20.04
N GLN A 12 -4.20 -2.14 -18.77
CA GLN A 12 -4.91 -3.31 -18.25
C GLN A 12 -4.26 -4.64 -18.69
N ILE A 13 -2.93 -4.67 -18.79
CA ILE A 13 -2.16 -5.87 -19.13
C ILE A 13 -1.98 -6.71 -17.89
N PRO A 14 -2.43 -7.98 -17.88
CA PRO A 14 -2.18 -8.88 -16.77
C PRO A 14 -0.68 -9.12 -16.53
N LEU A 15 -0.30 -9.21 -15.29
CA LEU A 15 1.08 -9.42 -14.86
C LEU A 15 1.25 -10.84 -14.30
N ILE A 16 2.35 -11.46 -14.65
CA ILE A 16 2.81 -12.70 -14.03
C ILE A 16 4.18 -12.45 -13.40
N GLY A 17 4.36 -12.87 -12.16
CA GLY A 17 5.60 -12.67 -11.43
C GLY A 17 6.44 -13.92 -11.36
N VAL A 18 7.72 -13.81 -11.76
CA VAL A 18 8.73 -14.84 -11.56
C VAL A 18 9.66 -14.42 -10.42
N ASN A 19 9.77 -15.26 -9.41
CA ASN A 19 10.67 -15.03 -8.29
C ASN A 19 12.08 -15.50 -8.63
N LEU A 20 13.05 -14.62 -8.53
CA LEU A 20 14.48 -14.90 -8.75
C LEU A 20 15.27 -14.96 -7.43
N GLY A 21 14.60 -14.97 -6.29
CA GLY A 21 15.22 -14.95 -4.97
C GLY A 21 14.38 -15.70 -3.93
N THR A 22 14.14 -15.09 -2.78
CA THR A 22 13.29 -15.67 -1.74
C THR A 22 11.83 -15.62 -2.16
N LEU A 23 11.10 -16.74 -2.02
CA LEU A 23 9.68 -16.82 -2.33
C LEU A 23 8.89 -15.75 -1.55
N GLY A 24 8.01 -15.05 -2.23
CA GLY A 24 7.16 -14.02 -1.66
C GLY A 24 5.69 -14.24 -2.06
N TYR A 25 4.79 -13.51 -1.42
CA TYR A 25 3.35 -13.66 -1.62
C TYR A 25 2.84 -13.22 -3.00
N LEU A 26 3.62 -12.45 -3.76
CA LEU A 26 3.16 -11.85 -5.00
C LEU A 26 3.63 -12.56 -6.27
N CYS A 27 4.74 -13.32 -6.19
CA CYS A 27 5.32 -14.06 -7.31
C CYS A 27 5.34 -15.54 -6.97
N GLU A 28 4.54 -16.33 -7.68
CA GLU A 28 4.43 -17.78 -7.43
C GLU A 28 5.35 -18.63 -8.32
N LEU A 29 5.83 -18.07 -9.44
CA LEU A 29 6.71 -18.81 -10.35
C LEU A 29 8.16 -18.70 -9.90
N GLU A 30 8.88 -19.76 -10.10
CA GLU A 30 10.34 -19.85 -10.03
C GLU A 30 10.92 -19.95 -11.44
N GLU A 31 12.22 -19.69 -11.60
CA GLU A 31 12.91 -19.79 -12.89
C GLU A 31 12.68 -21.14 -13.57
N ALA A 32 12.71 -22.23 -12.79
CA ALA A 32 12.50 -23.58 -13.29
C ALA A 32 11.09 -23.84 -13.87
N THR A 33 10.09 -23.07 -13.46
CA THR A 33 8.68 -23.26 -13.88
C THR A 33 8.24 -22.31 -14.99
N VAL A 34 9.10 -21.42 -15.46
CA VAL A 34 8.75 -20.40 -16.47
C VAL A 34 8.25 -21.01 -17.77
N PHE A 35 8.90 -22.06 -18.30
CA PHE A 35 8.47 -22.71 -19.55
C PHE A 35 7.09 -23.35 -19.40
N HIS A 36 6.83 -24.01 -18.28
CA HIS A 36 5.51 -24.55 -17.98
C HIS A 36 4.44 -23.43 -17.91
N ALA A 37 4.79 -22.30 -17.32
CA ALA A 37 3.88 -21.16 -17.27
C ALA A 37 3.54 -20.61 -18.67
N ILE A 38 4.52 -20.57 -19.58
CA ILE A 38 4.28 -20.16 -20.99
C ILE A 38 3.32 -21.16 -21.66
N ASP A 39 3.51 -22.46 -21.47
CA ASP A 39 2.62 -23.48 -22.01
C ASP A 39 1.18 -23.32 -21.49
N CYS A 40 1.01 -23.04 -20.19
CA CYS A 40 -0.29 -22.75 -19.60
C CYS A 40 -0.93 -21.50 -20.20
N LEU A 41 -0.18 -20.41 -20.37
CA LEU A 41 -0.67 -19.17 -20.99
C LEU A 41 -1.12 -19.40 -22.44
N MET A 42 -0.39 -20.20 -23.21
CA MET A 42 -0.75 -20.54 -24.59
C MET A 42 -2.04 -21.38 -24.69
N GLN A 43 -2.43 -22.02 -23.60
CA GLN A 43 -3.63 -22.85 -23.49
C GLN A 43 -4.78 -22.17 -22.75
N ASP A 44 -4.64 -20.87 -22.40
CA ASP A 44 -5.57 -20.13 -21.53
C ASP A 44 -5.81 -20.81 -20.17
N ALA A 45 -4.84 -21.62 -19.71
CA ALA A 45 -4.91 -22.36 -18.46
C ALA A 45 -4.29 -21.53 -17.32
N CYS A 46 -4.86 -20.36 -17.05
CA CYS A 46 -4.43 -19.49 -15.98
C CYS A 46 -5.62 -18.86 -15.25
N ILE A 47 -5.40 -18.44 -14.02
CA ILE A 47 -6.39 -17.75 -13.18
C ILE A 47 -6.03 -16.28 -13.15
N MET A 48 -7.01 -15.42 -13.47
CA MET A 48 -6.85 -13.98 -13.35
C MET A 48 -7.37 -13.51 -11.99
N GLU A 49 -6.50 -12.90 -11.21
CA GLU A 49 -6.86 -12.30 -9.93
C GLU A 49 -6.81 -10.78 -10.01
N GLU A 50 -7.92 -10.16 -9.73
CA GLU A 50 -8.03 -8.70 -9.65
C GLU A 50 -7.44 -8.20 -8.32
N ARG A 51 -6.65 -7.13 -8.39
CA ARG A 51 -6.06 -6.45 -7.24
C ARG A 51 -6.49 -5.00 -7.24
N ILE A 52 -6.99 -4.52 -6.11
CA ILE A 52 -7.21 -3.09 -5.92
C ILE A 52 -5.88 -2.35 -5.84
N VAL A 53 -5.89 -1.11 -6.27
CA VAL A 53 -4.75 -0.20 -6.27
C VAL A 53 -5.15 1.06 -5.52
N LEU A 54 -4.22 1.65 -4.77
CA LEU A 54 -4.40 2.96 -4.17
C LEU A 54 -4.04 4.05 -5.16
N THR A 55 -4.76 5.14 -5.10
CA THR A 55 -4.30 6.43 -5.59
C THR A 55 -4.12 7.38 -4.40
N GLY A 56 -3.02 8.10 -4.40
CA GLY A 56 -2.74 9.07 -3.34
C GLY A 56 -2.14 10.34 -3.90
N GLU A 57 -2.47 11.46 -3.29
CA GLU A 57 -1.96 12.77 -3.68
C GLU A 57 -1.70 13.65 -2.46
N LYS A 58 -0.63 14.40 -2.50
CA LYS A 58 -0.47 15.56 -1.63
C LYS A 58 -1.35 16.68 -2.18
N ILE A 59 -2.28 17.19 -1.38
CA ILE A 59 -3.16 18.27 -1.81
C ILE A 59 -2.35 19.53 -2.13
N GLY A 60 -2.42 19.97 -3.38
CA GLY A 60 -1.60 21.08 -3.90
C GLY A 60 -0.17 20.67 -4.29
N GLY A 61 0.11 19.38 -4.39
CA GLY A 61 1.40 18.80 -4.82
C GLY A 61 1.48 18.53 -6.33
N ASN A 62 2.33 17.55 -6.72
CA ASN A 62 2.70 17.25 -8.11
C ASN A 62 1.70 16.34 -8.85
N GLY A 63 0.56 16.05 -8.25
CA GLY A 63 -0.46 15.16 -8.80
C GLY A 63 -0.61 13.86 -8.03
N ALA A 64 -1.45 12.97 -8.57
CA ALA A 64 -1.73 11.69 -7.95
C ALA A 64 -0.69 10.62 -8.36
N HIS A 65 -0.33 9.80 -7.41
CA HIS A 65 0.52 8.63 -7.58
C HIS A 65 -0.26 7.36 -7.24
N MET A 66 0.21 6.23 -7.76
CA MET A 66 -0.43 4.94 -7.56
C MET A 66 0.44 4.03 -6.71
N ALA A 67 -0.21 3.15 -5.94
CA ALA A 67 0.45 2.12 -5.17
C ALA A 67 -0.34 0.81 -5.20
N LEU A 68 0.33 -0.29 -5.51
CA LEU A 68 -0.25 -1.64 -5.44
C LEU A 68 -0.26 -2.16 -4.00
N ASN A 69 0.79 -1.88 -3.24
CA ASN A 69 0.90 -2.29 -1.85
C ASN A 69 0.42 -1.23 -0.87
N ASP A 70 1.11 -0.09 -0.82
CA ASP A 70 0.89 0.88 0.26
C ASP A 70 1.33 2.31 -0.09
N VAL A 71 0.71 3.24 0.63
CA VAL A 71 1.13 4.62 0.77
C VAL A 71 1.62 4.82 2.19
N VAL A 72 2.87 5.23 2.35
CA VAL A 72 3.54 5.38 3.64
C VAL A 72 3.86 6.84 3.89
N ILE A 73 3.42 7.37 5.02
CA ILE A 73 3.86 8.66 5.55
C ILE A 73 4.78 8.37 6.73
N HIS A 74 6.01 8.84 6.66
CA HIS A 74 7.00 8.68 7.71
C HIS A 74 7.83 9.95 7.89
N TRP A 75 8.48 10.08 9.04
CA TRP A 75 9.37 11.21 9.29
C TRP A 75 10.54 11.24 8.29
N SER A 76 11.01 12.44 7.97
CA SER A 76 12.21 12.66 7.15
C SER A 76 13.17 13.57 7.92
N GLY A 77 14.37 13.06 8.26
CA GLY A 77 15.37 13.81 9.01
C GLY A 77 15.73 13.16 10.34
N ASP A 78 16.01 13.95 11.37
CA ASP A 78 16.33 13.45 12.69
C ASP A 78 15.11 12.80 13.34
N LEU A 79 15.35 11.74 14.17
CA LEU A 79 14.31 10.97 14.87
C LEU A 79 13.26 11.87 15.53
N SER A 80 12.08 11.91 14.98
CA SER A 80 11.00 12.77 15.40
C SER A 80 9.66 12.06 15.28
N MET A 81 8.91 12.03 16.34
CA MET A 81 7.54 11.55 16.37
C MET A 81 6.64 12.52 15.60
N LEU A 82 5.88 12.03 14.63
CA LEU A 82 4.91 12.82 13.90
C LEU A 82 3.57 12.91 14.63
N LEU A 83 2.86 14.00 14.41
CA LEU A 83 1.48 14.17 14.80
C LEU A 83 0.63 14.09 13.54
N LEU A 84 -0.10 12.99 13.36
CA LEU A 84 -0.85 12.69 12.14
C LEU A 84 -2.34 12.66 12.45
N ASN A 85 -3.07 13.68 11.98
CA ASN A 85 -4.51 13.73 12.12
C ASN A 85 -5.16 13.00 10.96
N VAL A 86 -5.92 11.97 11.25
CA VAL A 86 -6.57 11.11 10.27
C VAL A 86 -8.04 11.45 10.17
N TYR A 87 -8.52 11.54 8.94
CA TYR A 87 -9.93 11.73 8.59
C TYR A 87 -10.35 10.64 7.62
N VAL A 88 -11.59 10.19 7.73
CA VAL A 88 -12.19 9.23 6.81
C VAL A 88 -13.49 9.81 6.29
N ASN A 89 -13.64 9.89 4.98
CA ASN A 89 -14.79 10.52 4.31
C ASN A 89 -15.08 11.96 4.80
N GLY A 90 -14.01 12.69 5.17
CA GLY A 90 -14.09 14.05 5.71
C GLY A 90 -14.37 14.14 7.21
N GLU A 91 -14.69 13.05 7.88
CA GLU A 91 -14.89 12.98 9.33
C GLU A 91 -13.60 12.70 10.07
N TYR A 92 -13.34 13.43 11.17
CA TYR A 92 -12.16 13.18 12.01
C TYR A 92 -12.27 11.82 12.69
N LEU A 93 -11.24 10.99 12.52
CA LEU A 93 -11.15 9.67 13.13
C LEU A 93 -10.30 9.70 14.41
N THR A 94 -9.03 10.08 14.25
CA THR A 94 -8.05 10.00 15.35
C THR A 94 -6.82 10.86 15.04
N THR A 95 -5.96 11.01 16.04
CA THR A 95 -4.61 11.56 15.87
C THR A 95 -3.60 10.52 16.34
N TYR A 96 -2.70 10.11 15.44
CA TYR A 96 -1.57 9.27 15.82
C TYR A 96 -0.37 10.12 16.22
N HIS A 97 0.27 9.73 17.35
CA HIS A 97 1.61 10.14 17.74
C HIS A 97 2.53 8.96 17.42
N ALA A 98 3.19 8.98 16.27
CA ALA A 98 3.87 7.81 15.70
C ALA A 98 5.06 8.22 14.83
N ASP A 99 5.93 7.26 14.49
CA ASP A 99 7.01 7.48 13.53
C ASP A 99 6.46 7.63 12.10
N GLY A 100 5.22 7.17 11.88
CA GLY A 100 4.53 7.25 10.59
C GLY A 100 3.20 6.52 10.60
N VAL A 101 2.62 6.41 9.41
CA VAL A 101 1.39 5.66 9.16
C VAL A 101 1.43 5.04 7.77
N ILE A 102 0.82 3.87 7.64
CA ILE A 102 0.67 3.12 6.40
C ILE A 102 -0.81 3.06 6.05
N VAL A 103 -1.14 3.37 4.81
CA VAL A 103 -2.41 2.97 4.19
C VAL A 103 -2.11 1.91 3.16
N ALA A 104 -2.56 0.67 3.40
CA ALA A 104 -2.23 -0.48 2.56
C ALA A 104 -3.47 -1.09 1.89
N THR A 105 -3.23 -1.71 0.74
CA THR A 105 -4.17 -2.64 0.10
C THR A 105 -4.10 -4.01 0.76
N PRO A 106 -5.03 -4.92 0.48
CA PRO A 106 -4.90 -6.32 0.86
C PRO A 106 -3.63 -6.99 0.31
N THR A 107 -3.20 -6.61 -0.91
CA THR A 107 -1.92 -7.07 -1.49
C THR A 107 -0.74 -6.60 -0.65
N GLY A 108 -0.73 -5.35 -0.20
CA GLY A 108 0.29 -4.78 0.68
C GLY A 108 0.21 -5.24 2.13
N SER A 109 -0.86 -5.95 2.52
CA SER A 109 -1.03 -6.42 3.90
C SER A 109 0.13 -7.30 4.38
N THR A 110 0.77 -8.05 3.48
CA THR A 110 1.93 -8.90 3.73
C THR A 110 3.28 -8.21 3.52
N GLY A 111 3.27 -6.92 3.15
CA GLY A 111 4.45 -6.07 2.97
C GLY A 111 4.84 -5.31 4.25
N TYR A 112 5.08 -4.01 4.11
CA TYR A 112 5.48 -3.17 5.24
C TYR A 112 4.42 -3.12 6.34
N ASN A 113 3.14 -3.18 5.99
CA ASN A 113 2.03 -3.30 6.93
C ASN A 113 2.23 -4.44 7.93
N LEU A 114 2.64 -5.64 7.46
CA LEU A 114 2.88 -6.78 8.33
C LEU A 114 4.03 -6.52 9.31
N SER A 115 5.12 -5.92 8.85
CA SER A 115 6.30 -5.60 9.66
C SER A 115 5.99 -4.63 10.79
N THR A 116 4.94 -3.81 10.65
CA THR A 116 4.49 -2.85 11.69
C THR A 116 3.35 -3.40 12.56
N GLY A 117 3.04 -4.70 12.43
CA GLY A 117 2.01 -5.35 13.23
C GLY A 117 0.58 -5.19 12.70
N GLY A 118 0.44 -4.78 11.44
CA GLY A 118 -0.86 -4.76 10.75
C GLY A 118 -1.37 -6.18 10.44
N PRO A 119 -2.67 -6.35 10.22
CA PRO A 119 -3.27 -7.64 9.92
C PRO A 119 -2.89 -8.14 8.54
N ILE A 120 -2.84 -9.45 8.37
CA ILE A 120 -2.82 -10.12 7.07
C ILE A 120 -4.25 -10.18 6.55
N VAL A 121 -4.45 -9.84 5.29
CA VAL A 121 -5.76 -9.79 4.64
C VAL A 121 -5.69 -10.56 3.33
N ASP A 122 -6.76 -11.32 3.03
CA ASP A 122 -6.90 -12.00 1.74
C ASP A 122 -6.77 -10.97 0.60
N PRO A 123 -5.86 -11.19 -0.34
CA PRO A 123 -5.64 -10.25 -1.44
C PRO A 123 -6.87 -9.95 -2.30
N LYS A 124 -7.90 -10.79 -2.25
CA LYS A 124 -9.18 -10.61 -2.96
C LYS A 124 -10.17 -9.72 -2.20
N ALA A 125 -9.89 -9.39 -0.93
CA ALA A 125 -10.76 -8.52 -0.16
C ALA A 125 -10.79 -7.10 -0.73
N ARG A 126 -11.90 -6.42 -0.55
CA ARG A 126 -12.06 -5.02 -0.97
C ARG A 126 -12.08 -4.12 0.26
N VAL A 127 -10.89 -3.90 0.81
CA VAL A 127 -10.70 -3.10 2.03
C VAL A 127 -9.42 -2.28 1.93
N LEU A 128 -9.31 -1.26 2.76
CA LEU A 128 -8.10 -0.48 3.02
C LEU A 128 -7.66 -0.71 4.46
N LEU A 129 -6.36 -0.77 4.67
CA LEU A 129 -5.75 -0.96 5.99
C LEU A 129 -5.06 0.34 6.39
N LEU A 130 -5.33 0.84 7.58
CA LEU A 130 -4.62 1.97 8.19
C LEU A 130 -3.83 1.46 9.38
N THR A 131 -2.52 1.49 9.31
CA THR A 131 -1.63 0.94 10.35
C THR A 131 -0.62 2.01 10.80
N PRO A 132 -0.59 2.39 12.08
CA PRO A 132 0.44 3.29 12.60
C PRO A 132 1.79 2.59 12.72
N ILE A 133 2.87 3.33 12.49
CA ILE A 133 4.25 2.87 12.65
C ILE A 133 4.76 3.32 14.01
N ASN A 134 5.11 2.39 14.89
CA ASN A 134 5.66 2.67 16.22
C ASN A 134 4.87 3.76 16.99
N ALA A 135 3.55 3.59 17.06
CA ALA A 135 2.70 4.54 17.78
C ALA A 135 3.01 4.56 19.28
N HIS A 136 3.07 5.75 19.86
CA HIS A 136 3.33 5.93 21.27
C HIS A 136 2.10 5.72 22.16
N ASP A 137 0.91 5.74 21.58
CA ASP A 137 -0.33 5.50 22.28
C ASP A 137 -0.63 3.99 22.36
N LEU A 138 -0.82 3.46 23.57
CA LEU A 138 -1.07 2.04 23.83
C LEU A 138 -2.31 1.47 23.11
N ASN A 139 -3.26 2.32 22.74
CA ASN A 139 -4.50 1.93 22.08
C ASN A 139 -4.48 2.14 20.56
N SER A 140 -3.35 2.55 19.99
CA SER A 140 -3.21 2.70 18.54
C SER A 140 -3.24 1.33 17.87
N LYS A 141 -4.31 1.05 17.16
CA LYS A 141 -4.53 -0.21 16.45
C LYS A 141 -4.62 0.05 14.95
N SER A 142 -4.33 -0.99 14.18
CA SER A 142 -4.69 -0.99 12.76
C SER A 142 -6.21 -0.99 12.62
N ILE A 143 -6.69 -0.23 11.64
CA ILE A 143 -8.11 -0.09 11.34
C ILE A 143 -8.33 -0.56 9.90
N VAL A 144 -9.43 -1.27 9.67
CA VAL A 144 -9.83 -1.76 8.37
C VAL A 144 -11.06 -0.98 7.93
N PHE A 145 -11.03 -0.44 6.71
CA PHE A 145 -12.12 0.32 6.09
C PHE A 145 -12.61 -0.38 4.82
N GLY A 146 -13.77 0.00 4.31
CA GLY A 146 -14.21 -0.37 2.96
C GLY A 146 -13.27 0.23 1.90
N ALA A 147 -13.13 -0.44 0.77
CA ALA A 147 -12.26 0.04 -0.30
C ALA A 147 -12.76 1.37 -0.92
N GLU A 148 -14.05 1.68 -0.77
CA GLU A 148 -14.69 2.92 -1.21
C GLU A 148 -14.41 4.12 -0.31
N ASP A 149 -13.85 3.89 0.90
CA ASP A 149 -13.56 4.97 1.83
C ASP A 149 -12.35 5.80 1.38
N VAL A 150 -12.41 7.07 1.69
CA VAL A 150 -11.33 8.03 1.42
C VAL A 150 -10.63 8.39 2.72
N VAL A 151 -9.34 8.10 2.80
CA VAL A 151 -8.51 8.41 3.95
C VAL A 151 -7.74 9.71 3.66
N GLU A 152 -7.87 10.70 4.54
CA GLU A 152 -7.05 11.91 4.50
C GLU A 152 -6.18 11.98 5.76
N ILE A 153 -4.89 12.25 5.56
CA ILE A 153 -3.92 12.39 6.64
C ILE A 153 -3.35 13.79 6.59
N LYS A 154 -3.59 14.56 7.66
CA LYS A 154 -3.05 15.92 7.81
C LYS A 154 -1.87 15.90 8.78
N MET A 155 -0.75 16.44 8.35
CA MET A 155 0.40 16.64 9.21
C MET A 155 0.11 17.75 10.23
N GLY A 156 0.09 17.39 11.50
CA GLY A 156 -0.10 18.31 12.62
C GLY A 156 1.20 18.97 13.07
N SER A 157 1.10 19.91 14.01
CA SER A 157 2.25 20.58 14.64
C SER A 157 2.30 20.28 16.11
N ARG A 158 3.48 19.96 16.64
CA ARG A 158 3.74 19.98 18.08
C ARG A 158 4.05 21.40 18.55
N ARG A 159 3.70 21.69 19.80
CA ARG A 159 3.72 23.04 20.40
C ARG A 159 5.03 23.82 20.23
N PHE A 160 6.16 23.17 19.95
CA PHE A 160 7.50 23.79 19.95
C PHE A 160 8.35 23.48 18.71
N GLN A 161 7.85 22.71 17.72
CA GLN A 161 8.59 22.35 16.52
C GLN A 161 7.75 22.72 15.29
N LYS A 162 8.11 23.84 14.64
CA LYS A 162 7.45 24.30 13.41
C LYS A 162 8.06 23.72 12.14
N ASP A 163 9.26 23.14 12.23
CA ASP A 163 10.03 22.67 11.08
C ASP A 163 10.02 21.13 10.96
N GLU A 164 8.95 20.48 11.46
CA GLU A 164 8.79 19.04 11.27
C GLU A 164 8.53 18.74 9.82
N THR A 165 9.33 17.81 9.27
CA THR A 165 9.18 17.32 7.90
C THR A 165 8.90 15.83 7.91
N ALA A 166 7.99 15.43 7.06
CA ALA A 166 7.70 14.04 6.75
C ALA A 166 7.88 13.80 5.27
N CYS A 167 7.80 12.55 4.88
CA CYS A 167 7.83 12.13 3.51
C CYS A 167 6.65 11.18 3.28
N VAL A 168 5.93 11.36 2.18
CA VAL A 168 4.98 10.36 1.68
C VAL A 168 5.62 9.61 0.53
N SER A 169 5.50 8.28 0.52
CA SER A 169 5.98 7.41 -0.56
C SER A 169 4.88 6.44 -1.00
N PHE A 170 4.96 6.02 -2.26
CA PHE A 170 4.02 5.14 -2.93
C PHE A 170 4.78 3.89 -3.37
N ASP A 171 4.47 2.74 -2.78
CA ASP A 171 5.24 1.49 -2.98
C ASP A 171 6.76 1.65 -2.77
N GLY A 172 7.17 2.57 -1.90
CA GLY A 172 8.57 2.90 -1.64
C GLY A 172 9.24 3.78 -2.71
N ASP A 173 8.53 4.20 -3.74
CA ASP A 173 9.01 5.10 -4.79
C ASP A 173 8.35 6.49 -4.69
N THR A 174 8.82 7.44 -5.53
CA THR A 174 8.25 8.80 -5.72
C THR A 174 7.99 9.56 -4.43
N PRO A 175 9.00 9.72 -3.55
CA PRO A 175 8.80 10.39 -2.29
C PRO A 175 8.52 11.89 -2.49
N GLU A 176 7.47 12.40 -1.80
CA GLU A 176 7.18 13.82 -1.69
C GLU A 176 7.33 14.30 -0.24
N HIS A 177 7.94 15.49 -0.08
CA HIS A 177 8.09 16.09 1.24
C HIS A 177 6.78 16.71 1.73
N LEU A 178 6.49 16.47 3.01
CA LEU A 178 5.36 17.03 3.74
C LEU A 178 5.85 17.98 4.83
N HIS A 179 5.14 19.08 4.98
CA HIS A 179 5.32 20.07 6.04
C HIS A 179 4.08 20.13 6.92
N VAL A 180 4.23 20.71 8.08
CA VAL A 180 3.10 20.95 8.99
C VAL A 180 1.96 21.67 8.25
N GLY A 181 0.76 21.09 8.32
CA GLY A 181 -0.43 21.59 7.65
C GLY A 181 -0.75 20.91 6.32
N ASP A 182 0.23 20.29 5.66
CA ASP A 182 0.02 19.52 4.44
C ASP A 182 -0.95 18.35 4.68
N ARG A 183 -1.67 17.99 3.63
CA ARG A 183 -2.62 16.87 3.62
C ARG A 183 -2.30 15.92 2.48
N VAL A 184 -2.40 14.64 2.76
CA VAL A 184 -2.36 13.55 1.77
C VAL A 184 -3.74 12.92 1.73
N ARG A 185 -4.33 12.84 0.55
CA ARG A 185 -5.59 12.14 0.29
C ARG A 185 -5.28 10.81 -0.36
N ILE A 186 -5.85 9.73 0.15
CA ILE A 186 -5.63 8.35 -0.29
C ILE A 186 -6.98 7.67 -0.48
N ALA A 187 -7.17 7.02 -1.61
CA ALA A 187 -8.39 6.30 -1.94
C ALA A 187 -8.06 5.10 -2.84
N GLN A 188 -9.02 4.21 -3.04
CA GLN A 188 -8.92 3.21 -4.11
C GLN A 188 -8.90 3.93 -5.46
N ALA A 189 -7.99 3.52 -6.36
CA ALA A 189 -7.99 3.95 -7.74
C ALA A 189 -9.22 3.40 -8.50
N GLN A 190 -9.61 4.07 -9.58
CA GLN A 190 -10.69 3.57 -10.45
C GLN A 190 -10.28 2.31 -11.22
N SER A 191 -9.02 2.18 -11.50
CA SER A 191 -8.41 1.04 -12.17
C SER A 191 -7.94 -0.01 -11.18
N THR A 192 -7.77 -1.22 -11.68
CA THR A 192 -7.27 -2.38 -10.94
C THR A 192 -6.10 -3.00 -11.68
N ILE A 193 -5.34 -3.85 -11.01
CA ILE A 193 -4.27 -4.63 -11.60
C ILE A 193 -4.68 -6.10 -11.66
N TRP A 194 -4.44 -6.73 -12.81
CA TRP A 194 -4.66 -8.15 -12.98
C TRP A 194 -3.36 -8.92 -12.76
N ILE A 195 -3.39 -9.90 -11.85
CA ILE A 195 -2.30 -10.85 -11.62
C ILE A 195 -2.73 -12.18 -12.22
N CYS A 196 -1.90 -12.70 -13.13
CA CYS A 196 -2.09 -14.02 -13.70
C CYS A 196 -1.41 -15.06 -12.81
N LYS A 197 -2.15 -16.08 -12.39
CA LYS A 197 -1.68 -17.22 -11.59
C LYS A 197 -1.79 -18.51 -12.41
N ILE A 198 -0.76 -19.34 -12.32
CA ILE A 198 -0.69 -20.63 -13.00
C ILE A 198 -1.03 -21.76 -12.03
N SER A 199 -0.66 -21.63 -10.76
CA SER A 199 -0.96 -22.62 -9.75
C SER A 199 -2.32 -22.38 -9.11
N ASN A 200 -2.97 -23.43 -8.64
CA ASN A 200 -4.15 -23.36 -7.79
C ASN A 200 -3.80 -23.15 -6.31
N GLN A 201 -2.53 -22.84 -6.01
CA GLN A 201 -2.10 -22.62 -4.65
C GLN A 201 -2.87 -21.47 -4.02
N SER A 202 -3.53 -21.74 -2.93
CA SER A 202 -4.31 -20.73 -2.22
C SER A 202 -3.40 -19.77 -1.45
N PHE A 203 -3.88 -18.56 -1.20
CA PHE A 203 -3.18 -17.60 -0.34
C PHE A 203 -2.88 -18.18 1.05
N LEU A 204 -3.76 -19.06 1.56
CA LEU A 204 -3.62 -19.69 2.88
C LEU A 204 -2.48 -20.72 2.94
N GLU A 205 -2.08 -21.31 1.80
CA GLU A 205 -0.98 -22.27 1.73
C GLU A 205 0.39 -21.57 1.76
N ILE A 206 0.42 -20.26 1.51
CA ILE A 206 1.63 -19.44 1.49
C ILE A 206 1.88 -18.79 2.87
N LEU A 207 0.85 -18.72 3.74
CA LEU A 207 0.94 -18.21 5.11
C LEU A 207 1.63 -19.21 6.04
#